data_5f849cc88eb7db89ae53e485229cc5b2
#
_entry.id   5f849cc88eb7db89ae53e485229cc5b2
#
_cell.length_a   1.000
_cell.length_b   1.000
_cell.length_c   1.000
_cell.angle_alpha   90.00
_cell.angle_beta   90.00
_cell.angle_gamma   90.00
#
_symmetry.space_group_name_H-M   'P 1'
#
loop_
_entity.id
_entity.type
_entity.pdbx_description
1 polymer ?
#
loop_
_entity_poly.entity_id
_entity_poly.type
_entity_poly.pdbx_seq_one_letter_code
_entity_poly.pdbx_strand_id
1 'polypeptide(L)'
;MLAANRRIELAQEVRAWARRALAFPGLRLTGLSPAIAIESTLLPGALHRDPADRLLVATARVTGASLVTCDERILDYAEQGHVGVVDARP
;
A
#
# COMPACT_ATOMS: atom_id res chain seq x y z
N MET A 1 4.03 30.59 5.28
CA MET A 1 3.91 30.87 3.85
C MET A 1 4.74 29.94 2.97
N LEU A 2 6.04 29.81 3.20
CA LEU A 2 6.87 28.87 2.44
C LEU A 2 6.40 27.43 2.56
N ALA A 3 5.95 26.98 3.73
CA ALA A 3 5.46 25.63 3.94
C ALA A 3 4.17 25.35 3.17
N ALA A 4 3.26 26.31 3.05
CA ALA A 4 2.04 26.17 2.28
C ALA A 4 2.32 26.06 0.78
N ASN A 5 3.25 26.88 0.26
CA ASN A 5 3.65 26.83 -1.13
C ASN A 5 4.31 25.49 -1.49
N ARG A 6 5.17 24.95 -0.61
CA ARG A 6 5.78 23.63 -0.80
C ARG A 6 4.74 22.51 -0.83
N ARG A 7 3.71 22.57 0.03
CA ARG A 7 2.63 21.58 0.03
C ARG A 7 1.86 21.58 -1.28
N ILE A 8 1.60 22.75 -1.86
CA ILE A 8 0.92 22.87 -3.15
C ILE A 8 1.78 22.30 -4.27
N GLU A 9 3.07 22.64 -4.29
CA GLU A 9 4.01 22.10 -5.27
C GLU A 9 4.13 20.59 -5.20
N LEU A 10 4.28 20.03 -3.99
CA LEU A 10 4.34 18.58 -3.78
C LEU A 10 3.06 17.89 -4.25
N ALA A 11 1.89 18.47 -3.97
CA ALA A 11 0.62 17.90 -4.43
C ALA A 11 0.53 17.89 -5.96
N GLN A 12 1.00 18.93 -6.62
CA GLN A 12 1.03 19.00 -8.08
C GLN A 12 2.00 17.98 -8.68
N GLU A 13 3.18 17.83 -8.09
CA GLU A 13 4.18 16.84 -8.51
C GLU A 13 3.66 15.42 -8.35
N VAL A 14 3.00 15.11 -7.24
CA VAL A 14 2.40 13.80 -7.00
C VAL A 14 1.30 13.50 -8.00
N ARG A 15 0.44 14.47 -8.30
CA ARG A 15 -0.61 14.30 -9.31
C ARG A 15 -0.04 14.05 -10.70
N ALA A 16 0.99 14.80 -11.08
CA ALA A 16 1.66 14.62 -12.36
C ALA A 16 2.32 13.25 -12.45
N TRP A 17 2.98 12.82 -11.39
CA TRP A 17 3.60 11.50 -11.30
C TRP A 17 2.54 10.39 -11.42
N ALA A 18 1.43 10.52 -10.70
CA ALA A 18 0.36 9.53 -10.72
C ALA A 18 -0.25 9.40 -12.12
N ARG A 19 -0.47 10.52 -12.82
CA ARG A 19 -0.97 10.49 -14.20
C ARG A 19 0.00 9.77 -15.15
N ARG A 20 1.30 10.03 -15.02
CA ARG A 20 2.32 9.36 -15.83
C ARG A 20 2.38 7.87 -15.52
N ALA A 21 2.34 7.50 -14.24
CA ALA A 21 2.36 6.10 -13.82
C ALA A 21 1.16 5.34 -14.36
N LEU A 22 -0.05 5.90 -14.25
CA LEU A 22 -1.28 5.26 -14.72
C LEU A 22 -1.39 5.18 -16.25
N ALA A 23 -0.57 5.93 -16.97
CA ALA A 23 -0.49 5.84 -18.43
C ALA A 23 0.30 4.63 -18.92
N PHE A 24 1.10 4.00 -18.07
CA PHE A 24 1.85 2.80 -18.47
C PHE A 24 0.91 1.59 -18.62
N PRO A 25 1.09 0.78 -19.69
CA PRO A 25 0.31 -0.45 -19.87
C PRO A 25 0.50 -1.40 -18.69
N GLY A 26 -0.60 -1.97 -18.23
CA GLY A 26 -0.59 -2.94 -17.12
C GLY A 26 -0.62 -2.34 -15.72
N LEU A 27 -0.50 -1.02 -15.60
CA LEU A 27 -0.64 -0.36 -14.31
C LEU A 27 -2.11 -0.05 -14.02
N ARG A 28 -2.55 -0.36 -12.81
CA ARG A 28 -3.93 -0.13 -12.38
C ARG A 28 -3.96 0.56 -11.02
N LEU A 29 -4.96 1.42 -10.84
CA LEU A 29 -5.28 1.97 -9.53
C LEU A 29 -6.25 1.03 -8.83
N THR A 30 -5.86 0.51 -7.67
CA THR A 30 -6.72 -0.34 -6.85
C THR A 30 -7.48 0.51 -5.85
N GLY A 31 -8.81 0.47 -5.94
CA GLY A 31 -9.68 1.15 -4.99
C GLY A 31 -9.92 0.31 -3.74
N LEU A 32 -10.37 0.98 -2.69
CA LEU A 32 -10.83 0.31 -1.48
C LEU A 32 -12.21 -0.30 -1.72
N SER A 33 -12.35 -1.60 -1.45
CA SER A 33 -13.62 -2.32 -1.55
C SER A 33 -14.11 -2.73 -0.17
N PRO A 34 -15.42 -3.04 0.00
CA PRO A 34 -15.92 -3.60 1.26
C PRO A 34 -15.17 -4.86 1.68
N ALA A 35 -14.82 -5.73 0.75
CA ALA A 35 -14.06 -6.94 1.04
C ALA A 35 -12.69 -6.63 1.64
N ILE A 36 -11.98 -5.65 1.09
CA ILE A 36 -10.68 -5.21 1.61
C ILE A 36 -10.82 -4.60 3.00
N ALA A 37 -11.83 -3.74 3.20
CA ALA A 37 -12.07 -3.12 4.50
C ALA A 37 -12.36 -4.17 5.58
N ILE A 38 -13.19 -5.15 5.28
CA ILE A 38 -13.51 -6.25 6.20
C ILE A 38 -12.25 -7.08 6.48
N GLU A 39 -11.52 -7.50 5.46
CA GLU A 39 -10.29 -8.29 5.62
C GLU A 39 -9.26 -7.57 6.48
N SER A 40 -9.15 -6.24 6.38
CA SER A 40 -8.20 -5.46 7.17
C SER A 40 -8.44 -5.57 8.67
N THR A 41 -9.67 -5.84 9.09
CA THR A 41 -10.03 -6.03 10.51
C THR A 41 -9.87 -7.47 10.97
N LEU A 42 -9.80 -8.42 10.05
CA LEU A 42 -9.79 -9.86 10.32
C LEU A 42 -8.48 -10.55 9.97
N LEU A 43 -7.42 -9.79 9.74
CA LEU A 43 -6.12 -10.34 9.35
C LEU A 43 -5.65 -11.40 10.35
N PRO A 44 -5.18 -12.57 9.87
CA PRO A 44 -4.68 -13.62 10.76
C PRO A 44 -3.33 -13.22 11.35
N GLY A 45 -2.98 -13.86 12.46
CA GLY A 45 -1.70 -13.63 13.11
C GLY A 45 -1.61 -12.27 13.78
N ALA A 46 -0.40 -11.80 13.99
CA ALA A 46 -0.11 -10.57 14.72
C ALA A 46 0.53 -9.51 13.80
N LEU A 47 -0.30 -8.66 13.23
CA LEU A 47 0.16 -7.44 12.56
C LEU A 47 -0.22 -6.24 13.43
N HIS A 48 0.69 -5.25 13.50
CA HIS A 48 0.45 -4.02 14.27
C HIS A 48 -0.83 -3.29 13.85
N ARG A 49 -1.29 -2.37 14.68
CA ARG A 49 -2.62 -1.76 14.55
C ARG A 49 -2.72 -0.60 13.53
N ASP A 50 -1.65 -0.25 12.85
CA ASP A 50 -1.70 0.83 11.86
C ASP A 50 -2.76 0.52 10.79
N PRO A 51 -3.84 1.33 10.67
CA PRO A 51 -4.91 1.02 9.73
C PRO A 51 -4.47 1.05 8.27
N ALA A 52 -3.54 1.94 7.92
CA ALA A 52 -3.06 2.04 6.55
C ALA A 52 -2.30 0.78 6.13
N ASP A 53 -1.42 0.28 6.99
CA ASP A 53 -0.66 -0.94 6.72
C ASP A 53 -1.58 -2.16 6.66
N ARG A 54 -2.58 -2.22 7.54
CA ARG A 54 -3.56 -3.30 7.51
C ARG A 54 -4.38 -3.30 6.22
N LEU A 55 -4.75 -2.12 5.71
CA LEU A 55 -5.45 -2.00 4.42
C LEU A 55 -4.57 -2.43 3.25
N LEU A 56 -3.29 -2.09 3.27
CA LEU A 56 -2.34 -2.54 2.24
C LEU A 56 -2.21 -4.05 2.22
N VAL A 57 -2.02 -4.67 3.37
CA VAL A 57 -1.92 -6.12 3.49
C VAL A 57 -3.22 -6.79 3.06
N ALA A 58 -4.37 -6.27 3.50
CA ALA A 58 -5.67 -6.79 3.11
C ALA A 58 -5.90 -6.69 1.59
N THR A 59 -5.48 -5.60 0.97
CA THR A 59 -5.55 -5.42 -0.48
C THR A 59 -4.77 -6.51 -1.20
N ALA A 60 -3.55 -6.77 -0.78
CA ALA A 60 -2.71 -7.81 -1.38
C ALA A 60 -3.36 -9.19 -1.23
N ARG A 61 -3.91 -9.50 -0.06
CA ARG A 61 -4.56 -10.79 0.20
C ARG A 61 -5.81 -10.98 -0.65
N VAL A 62 -6.69 -9.96 -0.70
CA VAL A 62 -7.96 -10.05 -1.45
C VAL A 62 -7.72 -10.13 -2.95
N THR A 63 -6.75 -9.40 -3.46
CA THR A 63 -6.46 -9.36 -4.91
C THR A 63 -5.50 -10.47 -5.35
N GLY A 64 -4.88 -11.19 -4.44
CA GLY A 64 -3.87 -12.19 -4.76
C GLY A 64 -2.55 -11.60 -5.25
N ALA A 65 -2.33 -10.32 -5.01
CA ALA A 65 -1.12 -9.62 -5.42
C ALA A 65 -0.01 -9.73 -4.38
N SER A 66 1.22 -9.51 -4.80
CA SER A 66 2.35 -9.33 -3.89
C SER A 66 2.52 -7.86 -3.54
N LEU A 67 2.78 -7.58 -2.28
CA LEU A 67 3.02 -6.22 -1.80
C LEU A 67 4.51 -5.91 -1.86
N VAL A 68 4.88 -4.87 -2.60
CA VAL A 68 6.26 -4.38 -2.64
C VAL A 68 6.43 -3.41 -1.47
N THR A 69 7.34 -3.72 -0.56
CA THR A 69 7.50 -2.93 0.67
C THR A 69 8.92 -3.02 1.20
N CYS A 70 9.35 -1.96 1.90
CA CYS A 70 10.56 -1.97 2.72
C CYS A 70 10.23 -1.89 4.23
N ASP A 71 8.96 -1.95 4.59
CA ASP A 71 8.52 -1.89 5.98
C ASP A 71 8.81 -3.21 6.69
N GLU A 72 9.63 -3.14 7.74
CA GLU A 72 10.07 -4.33 8.48
C GLU A 72 8.90 -5.08 9.12
N ARG A 73 7.90 -4.38 9.62
CA ARG A 73 6.75 -5.00 10.28
C ARG A 73 5.92 -5.81 9.30
N ILE A 74 5.74 -5.30 8.09
CA ILE A 74 5.02 -6.02 7.03
C ILE A 74 5.85 -7.20 6.54
N LEU A 75 7.16 -7.02 6.38
CA LEU A 75 8.06 -8.10 5.98
C LEU A 75 8.09 -9.23 7.02
N ASP A 76 8.15 -8.89 8.31
CA ASP A 76 8.07 -9.88 9.39
C ASP A 76 6.73 -10.61 9.37
N TYR A 77 5.64 -9.87 9.15
CA TYR A 77 4.31 -10.47 9.03
C TYR A 77 4.24 -11.45 7.85
N ALA A 78 4.84 -11.10 6.73
CA ALA A 78 4.88 -11.94 5.54
C ALA A 78 5.64 -13.26 5.78
N GLU A 79 6.64 -13.27 6.65
CA GLU A 79 7.35 -14.50 7.02
C GLU A 79 6.44 -15.55 7.67
N GLN A 80 5.33 -15.11 8.27
CA GLN A 80 4.30 -16.01 8.81
C GLN A 80 3.44 -16.67 7.73
N GLY A 81 3.59 -16.27 6.46
CA GLY A 81 2.91 -16.89 5.33
C GLY A 81 1.54 -16.29 4.98
N HIS A 82 1.16 -15.18 5.60
CA HIS A 82 -0.18 -14.62 5.42
C HIS A 82 -0.33 -13.70 4.21
N VAL A 83 0.75 -13.19 3.67
CA VAL A 83 0.74 -12.30 2.52
C VAL A 83 2.03 -12.48 1.71
N GLY A 84 1.90 -12.38 0.38
CA GLY A 84 3.07 -12.34 -0.49
C GLY A 84 3.69 -10.95 -0.52
N VAL A 85 5.01 -10.87 -0.45
CA VAL A 85 5.73 -9.61 -0.50
C VAL A 85 6.94 -9.69 -1.42
N VAL A 86 7.33 -8.54 -1.93
CA VAL A 86 8.64 -8.32 -2.55
C VAL A 86 9.38 -7.35 -1.62
N ASP A 87 10.50 -7.81 -1.08
CA ASP A 87 11.34 -7.03 -0.17
C ASP A 87 12.09 -5.97 -0.96
N ALA A 88 11.74 -4.70 -0.76
CA ALA A 88 12.34 -3.56 -1.45
C ALA A 88 13.44 -2.87 -0.63
N ARG A 89 13.91 -3.47 0.47
CA ARG A 89 15.00 -2.89 1.26
C ARG A 89 16.29 -2.88 0.46
N PRO A 90 17.07 -1.79 0.58
CA PRO A 90 18.37 -1.68 -0.09
C PRO A 90 19.39 -2.71 0.40
#